data_d7dbf9d9d12de5265d994f8037ef768a
#
_entry.id   d7dbf9d9d12de5265d994f8037ef768a
#
_cell.length_a   1.000
_cell.length_b   1.000
_cell.length_c   1.000
_cell.angle_alpha   90.00
_cell.angle_beta   90.00
_cell.angle_gamma   90.00
#
_symmetry.space_group_name_H-M   'P 1'
#
loop_
_entity.id
_entity.type
_entity.pdbx_description
1 polymer ?
#
loop_
_entity_poly.entity_id
_entity_poly.type
_entity_poly.pdbx_seq_one_letter_code
_entity_poly.pdbx_strand_id
1 'polypeptide(L)'
;MSAVKRSGLLEPRPAASLWHLARNVARHGVSLYAVAAWNAQRWPERVAVHDDAGPVSFRGLLALAGQSAGALARHPEARRGVGLLCRNHVSFVAALLACGRLGLRAAPLNPASPADDLRAAAQSLGLLICDDDLAGRLEPLGLPLVTVSALTVSALNEARAAQLPRRPLGRGSIVLHTSGTTGRPRPLERRPRALPLLRTLSALLERLPLRPGNRTLLTLPMFHGHGLSTLALCLTLGAPLHLSARAKPEDHWRRLSEEKIEVMVLVPTVLYRLLGSPLLAPVPSLKAIVCGSAPLGAALAERALQVFGPVLHNLYGASETGLISHATPAQLLAAPGTVGTALPGTRVEVRVGGRLATVGEVGRVTVRGALAVAGTPDGFHDTGDLGRLDASGQLELHGRQDDLLIVGGENVWPEAIEAQIGALPGVQECAVGGLPCAEYGQALQAWLVLREPPTPATLARLECDLAVLLPRRLRPVRLHIVGALPRNALGKLLRAQLNAQLKQSRVKQADLPGGLSANSPARRSSG
;
A
#
# COMPACT_ATOMS: atom_id res chain seq x y z
N MET A 1 -16.14 9.93 -20.61
CA MET A 1 -16.97 11.12 -20.29
C MET A 1 -18.29 10.78 -19.59
N SER A 2 -18.97 9.67 -19.89
CA SER A 2 -20.25 9.30 -19.23
C SER A 2 -20.12 9.06 -17.71
N ALA A 3 -19.07 8.37 -17.24
CA ALA A 3 -18.83 8.11 -15.83
C ALA A 3 -18.57 9.39 -15.01
N VAL A 4 -17.78 10.31 -15.54
CA VAL A 4 -17.50 11.62 -14.91
C VAL A 4 -18.78 12.46 -14.80
N LYS A 5 -19.66 12.43 -15.80
CA LYS A 5 -20.96 13.11 -15.71
C LYS A 5 -21.87 12.46 -14.67
N ARG A 6 -22.00 11.12 -14.67
CA ARG A 6 -22.82 10.37 -13.70
C ARG A 6 -22.33 10.47 -12.26
N SER A 7 -21.04 10.71 -12.05
CA SER A 7 -20.48 10.85 -10.71
C SER A 7 -20.84 12.14 -10.00
N GLY A 8 -21.35 13.17 -10.71
CA GLY A 8 -21.57 14.51 -10.15
C GLY A 8 -20.27 15.32 -9.96
N LEU A 9 -19.15 14.84 -10.49
CA LEU A 9 -17.83 15.48 -10.30
C LEU A 9 -17.79 16.94 -10.77
N LEU A 10 -18.56 17.31 -11.78
CA LEU A 10 -18.56 18.65 -12.38
C LEU A 10 -19.66 19.56 -11.85
N GLU A 11 -20.60 19.06 -11.05
CA GLU A 11 -21.68 19.84 -10.49
C GLU A 11 -21.22 20.82 -9.41
N PRO A 12 -21.96 21.92 -9.13
CA PRO A 12 -23.27 22.29 -9.73
C PRO A 12 -23.19 23.08 -11.04
N ARG A 13 -22.03 23.52 -11.49
CA ARG A 13 -21.86 24.35 -12.71
C ARG A 13 -20.79 23.75 -13.64
N PRO A 14 -21.11 22.76 -14.48
CA PRO A 14 -20.11 22.00 -15.24
C PRO A 14 -19.18 22.87 -16.09
N ALA A 15 -19.68 23.86 -16.83
CA ALA A 15 -18.87 24.71 -17.68
C ALA A 15 -17.89 25.59 -16.87
N ALA A 16 -18.38 26.26 -15.84
CA ALA A 16 -17.53 27.07 -14.95
C ALA A 16 -16.51 26.20 -14.21
N SER A 17 -16.92 25.00 -13.77
CA SER A 17 -16.05 24.04 -13.11
C SER A 17 -14.90 23.59 -14.01
N LEU A 18 -15.18 23.26 -15.28
CA LEU A 18 -14.15 22.90 -16.26
C LEU A 18 -13.22 24.07 -16.58
N TRP A 19 -13.76 25.29 -16.73
CA TRP A 19 -12.95 26.48 -16.95
C TRP A 19 -11.99 26.76 -15.78
N HIS A 20 -12.48 26.66 -14.53
CA HIS A 20 -11.65 26.81 -13.34
C HIS A 20 -10.55 25.74 -13.27
N LEU A 21 -10.87 24.47 -13.59
CA LEU A 21 -9.88 23.41 -13.64
C LEU A 21 -8.81 23.69 -14.71
N ALA A 22 -9.24 24.04 -15.92
CA ALA A 22 -8.33 24.36 -17.02
C ALA A 22 -7.41 25.54 -16.68
N ARG A 23 -7.95 26.61 -16.07
CA ARG A 23 -7.18 27.76 -15.60
C ARG A 23 -6.16 27.38 -14.53
N ASN A 24 -6.54 26.55 -13.54
CA ASN A 24 -5.63 26.11 -12.49
C ASN A 24 -4.52 25.21 -13.06
N VAL A 25 -4.86 24.30 -13.98
CA VAL A 25 -3.87 23.44 -14.67
C VAL A 25 -2.93 24.29 -15.56
N ALA A 26 -3.44 25.26 -16.30
CA ALA A 26 -2.61 26.17 -17.11
C ALA A 26 -1.63 26.97 -16.24
N ARG A 27 -2.07 27.37 -15.02
CA ARG A 27 -1.26 28.19 -14.10
C ARG A 27 -0.27 27.38 -13.28
N HIS A 28 -0.64 26.17 -12.83
CA HIS A 28 0.11 25.38 -11.83
C HIS A 28 0.53 23.99 -12.36
N GLY A 29 0.32 23.72 -13.65
CA GLY A 29 0.55 22.39 -14.22
C GLY A 29 -0.48 21.35 -13.74
N VAL A 30 -0.33 20.11 -14.21
CA VAL A 30 -1.09 18.96 -13.70
C VAL A 30 -0.51 18.59 -12.35
N SER A 31 -1.09 19.08 -11.27
CA SER A 31 -0.58 18.92 -9.89
C SER A 31 -1.72 18.76 -8.90
N LEU A 32 -1.42 18.18 -7.73
CA LEU A 32 -2.38 18.09 -6.62
C LEU A 32 -2.83 19.48 -6.15
N TYR A 33 -1.94 20.47 -6.22
CA TYR A 33 -2.30 21.85 -5.89
C TYR A 33 -3.37 22.42 -6.84
N ALA A 34 -3.23 22.19 -8.16
CA ALA A 34 -4.21 22.67 -9.13
C ALA A 34 -5.62 22.11 -8.86
N VAL A 35 -5.69 20.84 -8.46
CA VAL A 35 -6.93 20.14 -8.12
C VAL A 35 -7.51 20.65 -6.78
N ALA A 36 -6.69 20.84 -5.77
CA ALA A 36 -7.11 21.44 -4.49
C ALA A 36 -7.63 22.86 -4.67
N ALA A 37 -6.92 23.68 -5.49
CA ALA A 37 -7.34 25.04 -5.83
C ALA A 37 -8.68 25.08 -6.60
N TRP A 38 -8.89 24.10 -7.49
CA TRP A 38 -10.15 23.92 -8.18
C TRP A 38 -11.31 23.67 -7.20
N ASN A 39 -11.12 22.78 -6.22
CA ASN A 39 -12.17 22.48 -5.23
C ASN A 39 -12.37 23.61 -4.21
N ALA A 40 -11.33 24.35 -3.86
CA ALA A 40 -11.49 25.55 -3.02
C ALA A 40 -12.33 26.64 -3.69
N GLN A 41 -12.35 26.72 -5.02
CA GLN A 41 -13.23 27.62 -5.76
C GLN A 41 -14.68 27.12 -5.83
N ARG A 42 -14.88 25.80 -5.79
CA ARG A 42 -16.21 25.17 -5.88
C ARG A 42 -16.86 25.01 -4.51
N TRP A 43 -16.09 24.57 -3.55
CA TRP A 43 -16.56 24.19 -2.20
C TRP A 43 -15.58 24.68 -1.13
N PRO A 44 -15.40 26.01 -0.95
CA PRO A 44 -14.37 26.55 -0.05
C PRO A 44 -14.48 26.07 1.39
N GLU A 45 -15.71 25.92 1.90
CA GLU A 45 -15.96 25.53 3.29
C GLU A 45 -16.11 24.02 3.49
N ARG A 46 -16.12 23.24 2.40
CA ARG A 46 -16.15 21.78 2.52
C ARG A 46 -14.84 21.29 3.13
N VAL A 47 -14.95 20.35 4.06
CA VAL A 47 -13.80 19.68 4.66
C VAL A 47 -12.99 18.99 3.56
N ALA A 48 -11.70 19.29 3.48
CA ALA A 48 -10.75 18.64 2.58
C ALA A 48 -9.99 17.52 3.30
N VAL A 49 -9.51 17.80 4.50
CA VAL A 49 -8.78 16.87 5.35
C VAL A 49 -9.31 16.97 6.78
N HIS A 50 -9.46 15.82 7.44
CA HIS A 50 -9.78 15.72 8.86
C HIS A 50 -8.74 14.80 9.50
N ASP A 51 -7.87 15.36 10.34
CA ASP A 51 -6.86 14.59 11.07
C ASP A 51 -7.10 14.65 12.59
N ASP A 52 -6.12 14.23 13.38
CA ASP A 52 -6.21 14.18 14.83
C ASP A 52 -6.34 15.59 15.46
N ALA A 53 -5.99 16.66 14.73
CA ALA A 53 -6.17 18.05 15.15
C ALA A 53 -7.54 18.64 14.74
N GLY A 54 -8.33 17.93 13.95
CA GLY A 54 -9.67 18.32 13.53
C GLY A 54 -9.80 18.57 12.01
N PRO A 55 -10.98 19.08 11.60
CA PRO A 55 -11.29 19.29 10.19
C PRO A 55 -10.67 20.57 9.63
N VAL A 56 -10.13 20.49 8.42
CA VAL A 56 -9.61 21.60 7.64
C VAL A 56 -10.34 21.68 6.31
N SER A 57 -10.94 22.86 6.01
CA SER A 57 -11.65 23.08 4.75
C SER A 57 -10.71 23.22 3.55
N PHE A 58 -11.23 23.15 2.31
CA PHE A 58 -10.43 23.40 1.11
C PHE A 58 -9.80 24.79 1.11
N ARG A 59 -10.49 25.82 1.61
CA ARG A 59 -9.94 27.17 1.79
C ARG A 59 -8.78 27.16 2.78
N GLY A 60 -8.98 26.53 3.94
CA GLY A 60 -7.95 26.40 4.98
C GLY A 60 -6.73 25.62 4.50
N LEU A 61 -6.95 24.52 3.79
CA LEU A 61 -5.87 23.71 3.23
C LEU A 61 -5.02 24.50 2.22
N LEU A 62 -5.65 25.31 1.36
CA LEU A 62 -4.90 26.17 0.44
C LEU A 62 -4.14 27.30 1.15
N ALA A 63 -4.69 27.85 2.23
CA ALA A 63 -3.99 28.83 3.05
C ALA A 63 -2.72 28.21 3.66
N LEU A 64 -2.82 27.02 4.27
CA LEU A 64 -1.68 26.26 4.82
C LEU A 64 -0.65 25.92 3.72
N ALA A 65 -1.10 25.49 2.54
CA ALA A 65 -0.22 25.20 1.42
C ALA A 65 0.49 26.47 0.91
N GLY A 66 -0.20 27.62 0.91
CA GLY A 66 0.37 28.92 0.57
C GLY A 66 1.45 29.36 1.55
N GLN A 67 1.21 29.21 2.84
CA GLN A 67 2.14 29.47 3.92
C GLN A 67 3.39 28.58 3.78
N SER A 68 3.18 27.26 3.64
CA SER A 68 4.28 26.31 3.40
C SER A 68 5.09 26.66 2.14
N ALA A 69 4.42 27.10 1.06
CA ALA A 69 5.11 27.54 -0.16
C ALA A 69 5.94 28.80 0.07
N GLY A 70 5.47 29.76 0.88
CA GLY A 70 6.23 30.93 1.30
C GLY A 70 7.51 30.56 2.08
N ALA A 71 7.38 29.60 3.00
CA ALA A 71 8.53 29.07 3.74
C ALA A 71 9.54 28.40 2.80
N LEU A 72 9.07 27.49 1.94
CA LEU A 72 9.93 26.77 0.98
C LEU A 72 10.62 27.70 -0.03
N ALA A 73 9.98 28.79 -0.45
CA ALA A 73 10.56 29.75 -1.42
C ALA A 73 11.80 30.47 -0.88
N ARG A 74 12.00 30.50 0.44
CA ARG A 74 13.21 31.07 1.09
C ARG A 74 14.41 30.13 1.07
N HIS A 75 14.21 28.87 0.70
CA HIS A 75 15.26 27.85 0.62
C HIS A 75 15.58 27.53 -0.84
N PRO A 76 16.60 28.17 -1.45
CA PRO A 76 16.98 27.90 -2.84
C PRO A 76 17.36 26.43 -3.08
N GLU A 77 17.84 25.74 -2.05
CA GLU A 77 18.21 24.32 -2.05
C GLU A 77 16.99 23.41 -2.35
N ALA A 78 15.78 23.85 -2.02
CA ALA A 78 14.54 23.13 -2.31
C ALA A 78 14.35 22.82 -3.81
N ARG A 79 15.03 23.58 -4.70
CA ARG A 79 15.01 23.32 -6.16
C ARG A 79 15.62 21.97 -6.54
N ARG A 80 16.54 21.42 -5.75
CA ARG A 80 17.10 20.08 -5.95
C ARG A 80 16.09 18.97 -5.61
N GLY A 81 15.12 19.29 -4.77
CA GLY A 81 14.04 18.40 -4.32
C GLY A 81 13.80 18.52 -2.83
N VAL A 82 12.59 18.24 -2.41
CA VAL A 82 12.11 18.32 -1.02
C VAL A 82 11.74 16.93 -0.53
N GLY A 83 12.42 16.45 0.52
CA GLY A 83 12.05 15.23 1.23
C GLY A 83 10.99 15.52 2.28
N LEU A 84 9.97 14.68 2.37
CA LEU A 84 8.87 14.80 3.32
C LEU A 84 8.86 13.57 4.24
N LEU A 85 9.49 13.67 5.41
CA LEU A 85 9.51 12.61 6.43
C LEU A 85 8.42 12.88 7.47
N CYS A 86 7.18 12.72 7.05
CA CYS A 86 6.01 13.03 7.87
C CYS A 86 5.02 11.88 7.90
N ARG A 87 4.26 11.78 8.98
CA ARG A 87 3.10 10.89 9.11
C ARG A 87 1.89 11.46 8.37
N ASN A 88 0.75 10.75 8.45
CA ASN A 88 -0.49 11.17 7.82
C ASN A 88 -1.19 12.26 8.64
N HIS A 89 -0.99 13.51 8.29
CA HIS A 89 -1.68 14.68 8.87
C HIS A 89 -1.77 15.83 7.87
N VAL A 90 -2.54 16.86 8.18
CA VAL A 90 -2.82 17.99 7.30
C VAL A 90 -1.56 18.74 6.87
N SER A 91 -0.55 18.87 7.75
CA SER A 91 0.70 19.58 7.41
C SER A 91 1.52 18.85 6.35
N PHE A 92 1.52 17.49 6.33
CA PHE A 92 2.10 16.73 5.22
C PHE A 92 1.41 17.07 3.90
N VAL A 93 0.06 17.09 3.89
CA VAL A 93 -0.71 17.42 2.69
C VAL A 93 -0.40 18.85 2.24
N ALA A 94 -0.38 19.81 3.16
CA ALA A 94 -0.05 21.21 2.87
C ALA A 94 1.36 21.37 2.27
N ALA A 95 2.37 20.71 2.85
CA ALA A 95 3.75 20.71 2.34
C ALA A 95 3.86 20.09 0.93
N LEU A 96 3.14 18.97 0.69
CA LEU A 96 3.08 18.34 -0.62
C LEU A 96 2.42 19.24 -1.67
N LEU A 97 1.32 19.91 -1.30
CA LEU A 97 0.65 20.90 -2.15
C LEU A 97 1.54 22.13 -2.41
N ALA A 98 2.32 22.57 -1.41
CA ALA A 98 3.28 23.67 -1.56
C ALA A 98 4.38 23.33 -2.60
N CYS A 99 4.90 22.09 -2.57
CA CYS A 99 5.81 21.62 -3.61
C CYS A 99 5.15 21.67 -4.99
N GLY A 100 3.89 21.23 -5.11
CA GLY A 100 3.12 21.32 -6.35
C GLY A 100 2.88 22.76 -6.81
N ARG A 101 2.61 23.70 -5.88
CA ARG A 101 2.43 25.13 -6.15
C ARG A 101 3.70 25.78 -6.72
N LEU A 102 4.86 25.39 -6.19
CA LEU A 102 6.16 25.89 -6.60
C LEU A 102 6.78 25.12 -7.77
N GLY A 103 6.20 23.98 -8.16
CA GLY A 103 6.76 23.11 -9.21
C GLY A 103 8.05 22.42 -8.78
N LEU A 104 8.18 22.10 -7.50
CA LEU A 104 9.32 21.39 -6.93
C LEU A 104 9.12 19.87 -7.02
N ARG A 105 10.22 19.14 -6.97
CA ARG A 105 10.24 17.69 -6.83
C ARG A 105 10.02 17.34 -5.36
N ALA A 106 8.95 16.60 -5.05
CA ALA A 106 8.61 16.14 -3.71
C ALA A 106 8.92 14.64 -3.56
N ALA A 107 9.60 14.26 -2.49
CA ALA A 107 9.92 12.89 -2.15
C ALA A 107 9.33 12.52 -0.78
N PRO A 108 8.11 11.97 -0.72
CA PRO A 108 7.59 11.38 0.51
C PRO A 108 8.48 10.24 0.98
N LEU A 109 8.93 10.30 2.23
CA LEU A 109 9.85 9.35 2.85
C LEU A 109 9.15 8.58 3.97
N ASN A 110 9.53 7.32 4.15
CA ASN A 110 8.99 6.50 5.24
C ASN A 110 9.62 6.89 6.59
N PRO A 111 8.84 7.36 7.57
CA PRO A 111 9.34 7.69 8.91
C PRO A 111 10.02 6.52 9.65
N ALA A 112 9.70 5.29 9.28
CA ALA A 112 10.30 4.09 9.87
C ALA A 112 11.53 3.57 9.10
N SER A 113 11.98 4.23 8.02
CA SER A 113 13.16 3.80 7.26
C SER A 113 14.43 3.80 8.11
N PRO A 114 15.35 2.83 7.90
CA PRO A 114 16.69 2.85 8.48
C PRO A 114 17.46 4.12 8.08
N ALA A 115 18.44 4.51 8.89
CA ALA A 115 19.25 5.71 8.66
C ALA A 115 19.99 5.68 7.30
N ASP A 116 20.47 4.50 6.88
CA ASP A 116 21.18 4.34 5.60
C ASP A 116 20.26 4.56 4.39
N ASP A 117 19.01 4.09 4.47
CA ASP A 117 18.01 4.32 3.42
C ASP A 117 17.65 5.82 3.32
N LEU A 118 17.52 6.49 4.48
CA LEU A 118 17.29 7.94 4.52
C LEU A 118 18.48 8.70 3.95
N ARG A 119 19.71 8.28 4.26
CA ARG A 119 20.94 8.86 3.72
C ARG A 119 21.00 8.70 2.19
N ALA A 120 20.67 7.50 1.68
CA ALA A 120 20.63 7.26 0.24
C ALA A 120 19.57 8.13 -0.47
N ALA A 121 18.38 8.24 0.10
CA ALA A 121 17.33 9.10 -0.44
C ALA A 121 17.72 10.58 -0.43
N ALA A 122 18.38 11.04 0.64
CA ALA A 122 18.80 12.42 0.85
C ALA A 122 19.82 12.92 -0.20
N GLN A 123 20.63 12.05 -0.80
CA GLN A 123 21.64 12.42 -1.81
C GLN A 123 21.05 13.20 -3.00
N SER A 124 19.79 12.95 -3.33
CA SER A 124 19.09 13.59 -4.45
C SER A 124 18.23 14.79 -4.03
N LEU A 125 18.25 15.17 -2.77
CA LEU A 125 17.41 16.21 -2.18
C LEU A 125 18.24 17.45 -1.79
N GLY A 126 17.57 18.57 -1.59
CA GLY A 126 18.21 19.81 -1.14
C GLY A 126 17.62 20.32 0.17
N LEU A 127 16.42 19.87 0.54
CA LEU A 127 15.72 20.29 1.75
C LEU A 127 14.92 19.11 2.31
N LEU A 128 14.82 19.04 3.64
CA LEU A 128 13.98 18.07 4.34
C LEU A 128 12.89 18.78 5.13
N ILE A 129 11.68 18.24 5.09
CA ILE A 129 10.57 18.59 5.98
C ILE A 129 10.23 17.37 6.80
N CYS A 130 10.04 17.53 8.11
CA CYS A 130 9.71 16.40 8.99
C CYS A 130 8.75 16.78 10.11
N ASP A 131 8.15 15.77 10.74
CA ASP A 131 7.52 15.90 12.03
C ASP A 131 8.57 16.28 13.07
N ASP A 132 8.18 17.08 14.06
CA ASP A 132 9.11 17.66 15.05
C ASP A 132 9.88 16.57 15.82
N ASP A 133 9.24 15.47 16.18
CA ASP A 133 9.84 14.33 16.88
C ASP A 133 10.81 13.50 16.01
N LEU A 134 10.87 13.74 14.72
CA LEU A 134 11.76 13.06 13.79
C LEU A 134 13.00 13.89 13.41
N ALA A 135 13.09 15.14 13.83
CA ALA A 135 14.16 16.07 13.44
C ALA A 135 15.55 15.51 13.77
N GLY A 136 15.77 15.01 14.99
CA GLY A 136 17.05 14.48 15.43
C GLY A 136 17.56 13.28 14.62
N ARG A 137 16.68 12.55 13.92
CA ARG A 137 17.05 11.46 13.00
C ARG A 137 17.62 11.98 11.68
N LEU A 138 17.29 13.21 11.30
CA LEU A 138 17.66 13.81 10.02
C LEU A 138 18.86 14.77 10.11
N GLU A 139 19.16 15.30 11.29
CA GLU A 139 20.32 16.17 11.52
C GLU A 139 21.65 15.60 10.97
N PRO A 140 21.95 14.29 11.14
CA PRO A 140 23.20 13.71 10.64
C PRO A 140 23.30 13.66 9.10
N LEU A 141 22.21 14.01 8.37
CA LEU A 141 22.21 14.05 6.91
C LEU A 141 22.80 15.35 6.35
N GLY A 142 22.97 16.38 7.18
CA GLY A 142 23.61 17.66 6.81
C GLY A 142 22.83 18.49 5.79
N LEU A 143 21.54 18.23 5.59
CA LEU A 143 20.67 19.02 4.72
C LEU A 143 19.89 20.05 5.55
N PRO A 144 19.54 21.21 4.95
CA PRO A 144 18.58 22.12 5.57
C PRO A 144 17.30 21.38 5.97
N LEU A 145 16.87 21.61 7.21
CA LEU A 145 15.75 20.92 7.84
C LEU A 145 14.69 21.92 8.29
N VAL A 146 13.45 21.68 7.95
CA VAL A 146 12.28 22.47 8.40
C VAL A 146 11.27 21.53 9.05
N THR A 147 10.90 21.79 10.31
CA THR A 147 9.86 21.00 10.98
C THR A 147 8.47 21.48 10.59
N VAL A 148 7.45 20.63 10.76
CA VAL A 148 6.06 20.99 10.44
C VAL A 148 5.55 22.13 11.31
N SER A 149 5.98 22.24 12.57
CA SER A 149 5.67 23.38 13.44
C SER A 149 6.30 24.67 12.92
N ALA A 150 7.55 24.63 12.47
CA ALA A 150 8.24 25.78 11.90
C ALA A 150 7.58 26.27 10.61
N LEU A 151 7.05 25.37 9.77
CA LEU A 151 6.25 25.75 8.59
C LEU A 151 5.01 26.56 8.98
N THR A 152 4.38 26.22 10.11
CA THR A 152 3.16 26.88 10.58
C THR A 152 3.46 28.19 11.29
N VAL A 153 4.48 28.22 12.15
CA VAL A 153 4.85 29.41 12.95
C VAL A 153 5.48 30.52 12.08
N SER A 154 6.39 30.16 11.17
CA SER A 154 6.96 31.11 10.23
C SER A 154 5.91 31.83 9.39
N ALA A 155 4.79 31.17 9.16
CA ALA A 155 3.68 31.70 8.40
C ALA A 155 2.85 32.72 9.19
N LEU A 156 2.70 32.55 10.49
CA LEU A 156 1.95 33.47 11.36
C LEU A 156 2.70 34.79 11.57
N ASN A 157 4.03 34.72 11.67
CA ASN A 157 4.88 35.89 11.96
C ASN A 157 5.23 36.74 10.73
N GLU A 158 5.19 36.16 9.52
CA GLU A 158 5.70 36.79 8.30
C GLU A 158 4.72 36.78 7.12
N ALA A 159 3.41 36.66 7.38
CA ALA A 159 2.35 36.68 6.34
C ALA A 159 2.38 37.92 5.41
N ARG A 160 3.33 38.81 5.58
CA ARG A 160 3.43 40.09 4.86
C ARG A 160 4.33 40.13 3.62
N ALA A 161 5.24 39.21 3.33
CA ALA A 161 6.22 39.55 2.31
C ALA A 161 6.90 38.49 1.43
N ALA A 162 6.65 37.22 1.53
CA ALA A 162 7.16 36.33 0.48
C ALA A 162 6.25 36.43 -0.75
N GLN A 163 6.63 37.26 -1.73
CA GLN A 163 5.96 37.26 -3.03
C GLN A 163 6.17 35.88 -3.69
N LEU A 164 5.17 35.02 -3.54
CA LEU A 164 5.17 33.73 -4.22
C LEU A 164 5.33 33.96 -5.73
N PRO A 165 6.17 33.17 -6.41
CA PRO A 165 6.32 33.29 -7.84
C PRO A 165 4.97 33.12 -8.53
N ARG A 166 4.66 34.01 -9.49
CA ARG A 166 3.39 33.98 -10.24
C ARG A 166 3.22 32.68 -11.03
N ARG A 167 4.32 32.02 -11.43
CA ARG A 167 4.36 30.71 -12.12
C ARG A 167 5.23 29.75 -11.32
N PRO A 168 4.98 28.44 -11.42
CA PRO A 168 5.85 27.42 -10.83
C PRO A 168 7.29 27.55 -11.33
N LEU A 169 8.26 27.25 -10.46
CA LEU A 169 9.69 27.28 -10.76
C LEU A 169 10.14 26.13 -11.67
N GLY A 170 9.32 25.07 -11.77
CA GLY A 170 9.57 23.88 -12.57
C GLY A 170 8.27 23.12 -12.89
N ARG A 171 8.41 21.92 -13.45
CA ARG A 171 7.25 21.06 -13.82
C ARG A 171 6.71 20.25 -12.65
N GLY A 172 7.39 20.23 -11.50
CA GLY A 172 7.02 19.41 -10.36
C GLY A 172 6.98 17.91 -10.66
N SER A 173 7.35 17.12 -9.69
CA SER A 173 7.22 15.66 -9.76
C SER A 173 7.11 15.08 -8.36
N ILE A 174 6.67 13.84 -8.27
CA ILE A 174 6.66 13.08 -7.02
C ILE A 174 7.58 11.88 -7.21
N VAL A 175 8.51 11.70 -6.26
CA VAL A 175 9.43 10.57 -6.23
C VAL A 175 8.98 9.62 -5.14
N LEU A 176 8.56 8.42 -5.53
CA LEU A 176 8.24 7.33 -4.60
C LEU A 176 9.46 6.43 -4.45
N HIS A 177 9.74 6.02 -3.23
CA HIS A 177 10.79 5.04 -2.95
C HIS A 177 10.14 3.66 -2.81
N THR A 178 10.44 2.77 -3.77
CA THR A 178 9.94 1.39 -3.74
C THR A 178 10.93 0.52 -3.00
N SER A 179 10.43 -0.40 -2.15
CA SER A 179 11.25 -1.47 -1.59
C SER A 179 11.60 -2.44 -2.72
N GLY A 180 12.73 -2.23 -3.40
CA GLY A 180 13.19 -3.13 -4.45
C GLY A 180 13.41 -4.54 -3.92
N THR A 181 13.25 -5.55 -4.79
CA THR A 181 13.56 -6.97 -4.49
C THR A 181 15.01 -7.18 -4.02
N THR A 182 15.89 -6.24 -4.32
CA THR A 182 17.31 -6.22 -3.92
C THR A 182 17.59 -5.61 -2.55
N GLY A 183 16.54 -5.25 -1.77
CA GLY A 183 16.66 -4.71 -0.41
C GLY A 183 17.00 -3.21 -0.31
N ARG A 184 17.40 -2.55 -1.41
CA ARG A 184 17.63 -1.09 -1.41
C ARG A 184 16.49 -0.35 -2.09
N PRO A 185 15.96 0.73 -1.48
CA PRO A 185 14.90 1.54 -2.07
C PRO A 185 15.34 2.15 -3.40
N ARG A 186 14.54 1.95 -4.45
CA ARG A 186 14.78 2.58 -5.76
C ARG A 186 13.85 3.78 -5.93
N PRO A 187 14.37 4.96 -6.32
CA PRO A 187 13.55 6.12 -6.59
C PRO A 187 12.77 5.92 -7.90
N LEU A 188 11.47 6.08 -7.85
CA LEU A 188 10.56 6.06 -8.99
C LEU A 188 9.94 7.45 -9.14
N GLU A 189 10.43 8.23 -10.10
CA GLU A 189 9.89 9.56 -10.36
C GLU A 189 8.61 9.49 -11.19
N ARG A 190 7.54 10.07 -10.68
CA ARG A 190 6.23 10.18 -11.32
C ARG A 190 5.96 11.63 -11.72
N ARG A 191 5.78 11.85 -13.02
CA ARG A 191 5.30 13.12 -13.59
C ARG A 191 3.86 12.95 -14.01
N PRO A 192 2.90 13.61 -13.35
CA PRO A 192 1.50 13.44 -13.66
C PRO A 192 1.20 13.89 -15.10
N ARG A 193 0.49 13.04 -15.85
CA ARG A 193 -0.01 13.33 -17.20
C ARG A 193 -1.53 13.32 -17.17
N ALA A 194 -2.18 14.33 -17.74
CA ALA A 194 -3.62 14.52 -17.63
C ALA A 194 -4.42 13.34 -18.21
N LEU A 195 -4.10 12.89 -19.42
CA LEU A 195 -4.88 11.84 -20.10
C LEU A 195 -4.85 10.48 -19.40
N PRO A 196 -3.67 9.93 -18.97
CA PRO A 196 -3.63 8.73 -18.17
C PRO A 196 -4.42 8.84 -16.86
N LEU A 197 -4.28 9.96 -16.14
CA LEU A 197 -5.00 10.20 -14.90
C LEU A 197 -6.52 10.24 -15.10
N LEU A 198 -7.00 10.90 -16.14
CA LEU A 198 -8.43 10.96 -16.47
C LEU A 198 -9.00 9.57 -16.83
N ARG A 199 -8.25 8.75 -17.55
CA ARG A 199 -8.64 7.36 -17.85
C ARG A 199 -8.76 6.52 -16.59
N THR A 200 -7.76 6.57 -15.71
CA THR A 200 -7.78 5.87 -14.44
C THR A 200 -8.93 6.35 -13.54
N LEU A 201 -9.14 7.68 -13.44
CA LEU A 201 -10.26 8.26 -12.70
C LEU A 201 -11.60 7.76 -13.25
N SER A 202 -11.81 7.82 -14.57
CA SER A 202 -13.05 7.32 -15.18
C SER A 202 -13.30 5.85 -14.86
N ALA A 203 -12.25 5.01 -14.94
CA ALA A 203 -12.34 3.59 -14.63
C ALA A 203 -12.71 3.33 -13.15
N LEU A 204 -12.12 4.09 -12.23
CA LEU A 204 -12.45 3.99 -10.80
C LEU A 204 -13.88 4.44 -10.51
N LEU A 205 -14.33 5.56 -11.11
CA LEU A 205 -15.69 6.08 -10.94
C LEU A 205 -16.78 5.18 -11.55
N GLU A 206 -16.42 4.35 -12.53
CA GLU A 206 -17.32 3.34 -13.10
C GLU A 206 -17.50 2.12 -12.21
N ARG A 207 -16.46 1.74 -11.47
CA ARG A 207 -16.38 0.47 -10.75
C ARG A 207 -16.50 0.60 -9.23
N LEU A 208 -16.19 1.77 -8.67
CA LEU A 208 -16.28 2.06 -7.25
C LEU A 208 -17.46 3.00 -6.98
N PRO A 209 -18.19 2.84 -5.87
CA PRO A 209 -19.31 3.72 -5.50
C PRO A 209 -18.82 5.07 -4.96
N LEU A 210 -17.81 5.68 -5.62
CA LEU A 210 -17.19 6.93 -5.21
C LEU A 210 -17.98 8.12 -5.75
N ARG A 211 -18.26 9.09 -4.87
CA ARG A 211 -18.98 10.32 -5.21
C ARG A 211 -18.31 11.52 -4.56
N PRO A 212 -18.47 12.73 -5.14
CA PRO A 212 -18.05 13.96 -4.48
C PRO A 212 -18.63 14.07 -3.08
N GLY A 213 -17.75 14.36 -2.11
CA GLY A 213 -18.12 14.52 -0.71
C GLY A 213 -18.18 13.23 0.12
N ASN A 214 -17.93 12.04 -0.43
CA ASN A 214 -17.84 10.83 0.39
C ASN A 214 -16.71 10.93 1.42
N ARG A 215 -17.06 10.75 2.70
CA ARG A 215 -16.07 10.71 3.79
C ARG A 215 -15.24 9.47 3.67
N THR A 216 -13.94 9.67 3.42
CA THR A 216 -12.98 8.59 3.12
C THR A 216 -11.96 8.48 4.23
N LEU A 217 -11.89 7.34 4.91
CA LEU A 217 -10.86 7.02 5.89
C LEU A 217 -9.67 6.33 5.19
N LEU A 218 -8.49 6.95 5.27
CA LEU A 218 -7.24 6.40 4.76
C LEU A 218 -6.41 5.83 5.91
N THR A 219 -6.21 4.52 5.92
CA THR A 219 -5.38 3.84 6.92
C THR A 219 -3.95 3.57 6.45
N LEU A 220 -3.65 3.93 5.19
CA LEU A 220 -2.37 3.72 4.54
C LEU A 220 -1.47 4.95 4.66
N PRO A 221 -0.14 4.77 4.82
CA PRO A 221 0.76 5.90 4.76
C PRO A 221 0.79 6.56 3.37
N MET A 222 0.77 7.91 3.35
CA MET A 222 0.79 8.70 2.11
C MET A 222 2.17 8.76 1.43
N PHE A 223 3.23 8.27 2.05
CA PHE A 223 4.53 8.09 1.37
C PHE A 223 4.55 6.87 0.44
N HIS A 224 3.50 6.04 0.44
CA HIS A 224 3.30 4.97 -0.53
C HIS A 224 2.33 5.37 -1.64
N GLY A 225 2.52 4.76 -2.83
CA GLY A 225 1.74 5.08 -4.02
C GLY A 225 0.22 4.93 -3.84
N HIS A 226 -0.25 3.92 -3.08
CA HIS A 226 -1.68 3.71 -2.82
C HIS A 226 -2.26 4.82 -1.94
N GLY A 227 -1.60 5.16 -0.82
CA GLY A 227 -2.05 6.26 0.04
C GLY A 227 -2.05 7.60 -0.70
N LEU A 228 -0.99 7.87 -1.46
CA LEU A 228 -0.89 9.09 -2.27
C LEU A 228 -1.95 9.14 -3.40
N SER A 229 -2.25 8.02 -4.04
CA SER A 229 -3.30 7.95 -5.06
C SER A 229 -4.69 8.17 -4.45
N THR A 230 -4.92 7.71 -3.22
CA THR A 230 -6.15 7.97 -2.48
C THR A 230 -6.29 9.46 -2.15
N LEU A 231 -5.22 10.11 -1.67
CA LEU A 231 -5.20 11.58 -1.50
C LEU A 231 -5.56 12.30 -2.81
N ALA A 232 -4.92 11.92 -3.91
CA ALA A 232 -5.20 12.52 -5.22
C ALA A 232 -6.65 12.34 -5.65
N LEU A 233 -7.23 11.15 -5.40
CA LEU A 233 -8.62 10.84 -5.71
C LEU A 233 -9.58 11.65 -4.84
N CYS A 234 -9.36 11.73 -3.53
CA CYS A 234 -10.18 12.53 -2.62
C CYS A 234 -10.11 14.01 -2.95
N LEU A 235 -8.93 14.56 -3.21
CA LEU A 235 -8.78 15.94 -3.68
C LEU A 235 -9.51 16.17 -5.01
N THR A 236 -9.50 15.21 -5.93
CA THR A 236 -10.20 15.34 -7.22
C THR A 236 -11.72 15.33 -7.04
N LEU A 237 -12.24 14.45 -6.18
CA LEU A 237 -13.66 14.32 -5.91
C LEU A 237 -14.21 15.41 -4.98
N GLY A 238 -13.35 16.21 -4.34
CA GLY A 238 -13.76 17.08 -3.24
C GLY A 238 -14.33 16.28 -2.07
N ALA A 239 -13.77 15.09 -1.84
CA ALA A 239 -14.17 14.17 -0.79
C ALA A 239 -13.34 14.42 0.47
N PRO A 240 -13.96 14.57 1.66
CA PRO A 240 -13.22 14.68 2.91
C PRO A 240 -12.33 13.47 3.15
N LEU A 241 -11.03 13.72 3.34
CA LEU A 241 -10.05 12.69 3.64
C LEU A 241 -9.76 12.66 5.14
N HIS A 242 -10.15 11.57 5.80
CA HIS A 242 -9.91 11.34 7.21
C HIS A 242 -8.57 10.61 7.39
N LEU A 243 -7.69 11.18 8.20
CA LEU A 243 -6.33 10.73 8.43
C LEU A 243 -6.09 10.50 9.92
N SER A 244 -5.15 9.62 10.24
CA SER A 244 -4.58 9.55 11.58
C SER A 244 -3.07 9.29 11.48
N ALA A 245 -2.31 10.00 12.31
CA ALA A 245 -0.86 9.88 12.34
C ALA A 245 -0.40 8.58 13.02
N ARG A 246 -1.15 8.07 14.00
CA ARG A 246 -0.78 6.93 14.85
C ARG A 246 -1.97 6.04 15.22
N ALA A 247 -2.88 5.77 14.27
CA ALA A 247 -4.10 5.03 14.56
C ALA A 247 -3.85 3.57 14.93
N LYS A 248 -4.48 3.14 16.02
CA LYS A 248 -4.66 1.74 16.38
C LYS A 248 -5.96 1.20 15.75
N PRO A 249 -6.19 -0.13 15.72
CA PRO A 249 -7.44 -0.70 15.18
C PRO A 249 -8.70 -0.11 15.85
N GLU A 250 -8.65 0.15 17.16
CA GLU A 250 -9.74 0.74 17.95
C GLU A 250 -10.07 2.16 17.46
N ASP A 251 -9.06 2.95 17.09
CA ASP A 251 -9.24 4.31 16.56
C ASP A 251 -9.93 4.26 15.19
N HIS A 252 -9.64 3.25 14.38
CA HIS A 252 -10.33 3.07 13.11
C HIS A 252 -11.81 2.75 13.32
N TRP A 253 -12.15 1.89 14.28
CA TRP A 253 -13.54 1.56 14.61
C TRP A 253 -14.29 2.79 15.12
N ARG A 254 -13.70 3.55 16.04
CA ARG A 254 -14.28 4.79 16.53
C ARG A 254 -14.60 5.75 15.39
N ARG A 255 -13.63 6.01 14.49
CA ARG A 255 -13.85 6.89 13.34
C ARG A 255 -14.89 6.38 12.37
N LEU A 256 -14.95 5.07 12.11
CA LEU A 256 -15.97 4.47 11.25
C LEU A 256 -17.39 4.82 11.75
N SER A 257 -17.62 4.73 13.05
CA SER A 257 -18.93 4.97 13.67
C SER A 257 -19.23 6.46 13.88
N GLU A 258 -18.33 7.19 14.56
CA GLU A 258 -18.55 8.57 14.97
C GLU A 258 -18.51 9.55 13.79
N GLU A 259 -17.58 9.37 12.87
CA GLU A 259 -17.38 10.24 11.71
C GLU A 259 -18.23 9.79 10.50
N LYS A 260 -19.04 8.74 10.65
CA LYS A 260 -19.93 8.17 9.62
C LYS A 260 -19.19 7.97 8.29
N ILE A 261 -18.04 7.30 8.34
CA ILE A 261 -17.21 7.02 7.18
C ILE A 261 -18.00 6.23 6.13
N GLU A 262 -17.87 6.61 4.87
CA GLU A 262 -18.55 5.99 3.73
C GLU A 262 -17.61 5.12 2.88
N VAL A 263 -16.33 5.46 2.85
CA VAL A 263 -15.29 4.71 2.12
C VAL A 263 -14.10 4.49 3.03
N MET A 264 -13.63 3.25 3.12
CA MET A 264 -12.42 2.94 3.87
C MET A 264 -11.36 2.38 2.93
N VAL A 265 -10.14 2.94 2.96
CA VAL A 265 -9.02 2.46 2.16
C VAL A 265 -7.97 1.87 3.08
N LEU A 266 -7.66 0.59 2.89
CA LEU A 266 -6.87 -0.20 3.82
C LEU A 266 -6.03 -1.28 3.12
N VAL A 267 -5.13 -1.89 3.89
CA VAL A 267 -4.40 -3.11 3.51
C VAL A 267 -4.99 -4.34 4.22
N PRO A 268 -4.75 -5.56 3.71
CA PRO A 268 -5.28 -6.80 4.31
C PRO A 268 -4.97 -6.96 5.80
N THR A 269 -3.81 -6.53 6.27
CA THR A 269 -3.45 -6.60 7.70
C THR A 269 -4.30 -5.70 8.58
N VAL A 270 -4.70 -4.53 8.10
CA VAL A 270 -5.64 -3.65 8.82
C VAL A 270 -7.03 -4.26 8.83
N LEU A 271 -7.49 -4.81 7.69
CA LEU A 271 -8.77 -5.53 7.59
C LEU A 271 -8.84 -6.71 8.57
N TYR A 272 -7.77 -7.52 8.60
CA TYR A 272 -7.65 -8.64 9.53
C TYR A 272 -7.80 -8.21 11.00
N ARG A 273 -7.10 -7.14 11.39
CA ARG A 273 -7.15 -6.59 12.76
C ARG A 273 -8.52 -6.01 13.09
N LEU A 274 -9.15 -5.34 12.14
CA LEU A 274 -10.52 -4.82 12.30
C LEU A 274 -11.51 -5.96 12.56
N LEU A 275 -11.45 -7.02 11.76
CA LEU A 275 -12.32 -8.19 11.91
C LEU A 275 -12.06 -8.99 13.20
N GLY A 276 -10.88 -8.85 13.80
CA GLY A 276 -10.53 -9.43 15.11
C GLY A 276 -10.82 -8.54 16.30
N SER A 277 -11.31 -7.31 16.08
CA SER A 277 -11.55 -6.34 17.16
C SER A 277 -12.80 -6.72 17.97
N PRO A 278 -12.77 -6.56 19.31
CA PRO A 278 -13.96 -6.69 20.14
C PRO A 278 -15.00 -5.59 19.89
N LEU A 279 -14.62 -4.51 19.18
CA LEU A 279 -15.50 -3.39 18.80
C LEU A 279 -16.27 -3.66 17.50
N LEU A 280 -16.20 -4.88 16.97
CA LEU A 280 -16.87 -5.26 15.72
C LEU A 280 -18.37 -4.99 15.80
N ALA A 281 -18.85 -4.07 14.97
CA ALA A 281 -20.26 -3.67 14.92
C ALA A 281 -20.67 -3.32 13.48
N PRO A 282 -21.98 -3.35 13.16
CA PRO A 282 -22.47 -2.88 11.86
C PRO A 282 -22.10 -1.41 11.61
N VAL A 283 -21.66 -1.10 10.40
CA VAL A 283 -21.33 0.27 9.94
C VAL A 283 -22.23 0.64 8.76
N PRO A 284 -23.50 1.07 9.00
CA PRO A 284 -24.46 1.32 7.92
C PRO A 284 -24.05 2.44 6.95
N SER A 285 -23.15 3.33 7.37
CA SER A 285 -22.63 4.40 6.49
C SER A 285 -21.65 3.88 5.43
N LEU A 286 -21.05 2.71 5.64
CA LEU A 286 -19.97 2.18 4.81
C LEU A 286 -20.50 1.67 3.46
N LYS A 287 -20.01 2.27 2.38
CA LYS A 287 -20.38 1.97 0.99
C LYS A 287 -19.30 1.18 0.25
N ALA A 288 -18.04 1.35 0.66
CA ALA A 288 -16.91 0.62 0.08
C ALA A 288 -15.77 0.44 1.08
N ILE A 289 -15.18 -0.74 1.06
CA ILE A 289 -13.86 -1.06 1.62
C ILE A 289 -12.95 -1.33 0.42
N VAL A 290 -11.96 -0.47 0.22
CA VAL A 290 -11.00 -0.58 -0.89
C VAL A 290 -9.71 -1.16 -0.33
N CYS A 291 -9.48 -2.45 -0.56
CA CYS A 291 -8.32 -3.20 -0.09
C CYS A 291 -7.28 -3.35 -1.19
N GLY A 292 -5.99 -3.32 -0.85
CA GLY A 292 -4.91 -3.52 -1.84
C GLY A 292 -3.52 -3.45 -1.24
N SER A 293 -2.51 -3.39 -2.09
CA SER A 293 -1.06 -3.31 -1.77
C SER A 293 -0.43 -4.57 -1.18
N ALA A 294 -1.22 -5.57 -0.81
CA ALA A 294 -0.76 -6.89 -0.38
C ALA A 294 -1.82 -7.94 -0.78
N PRO A 295 -1.48 -9.24 -0.83
CA PRO A 295 -2.45 -10.30 -1.09
C PRO A 295 -3.56 -10.31 -0.06
N LEU A 296 -4.83 -10.26 -0.51
CA LEU A 296 -6.00 -10.25 0.37
C LEU A 296 -6.27 -11.64 0.97
N GLY A 297 -6.09 -12.68 0.16
CA GLY A 297 -6.45 -14.05 0.54
C GLY A 297 -7.96 -14.32 0.57
N ALA A 298 -8.37 -15.52 0.14
CA ALA A 298 -9.78 -15.88 0.02
C ALA A 298 -10.52 -15.86 1.37
N ALA A 299 -9.95 -16.49 2.39
CA ALA A 299 -10.58 -16.58 3.72
C ALA A 299 -10.85 -15.21 4.37
N LEU A 300 -9.90 -14.24 4.20
CA LEU A 300 -10.09 -12.88 4.71
C LEU A 300 -11.16 -12.12 3.93
N ALA A 301 -11.20 -12.33 2.60
CA ALA A 301 -12.22 -11.74 1.73
C ALA A 301 -13.63 -12.25 2.10
N GLU A 302 -13.80 -13.56 2.24
CA GLU A 302 -15.07 -14.20 2.66
C GLU A 302 -15.55 -13.67 4.01
N ARG A 303 -14.67 -13.65 5.01
CA ARG A 303 -15.00 -13.12 6.33
C ARG A 303 -15.41 -11.65 6.29
N ALA A 304 -14.71 -10.84 5.51
CA ALA A 304 -15.05 -9.42 5.37
C ALA A 304 -16.41 -9.22 4.69
N LEU A 305 -16.72 -10.00 3.65
CA LEU A 305 -18.02 -9.99 2.98
C LEU A 305 -19.16 -10.46 3.89
N GLN A 306 -18.92 -11.44 4.76
CA GLN A 306 -19.90 -11.89 5.76
C GLN A 306 -20.21 -10.79 6.79
N VAL A 307 -19.19 -10.05 7.24
CA VAL A 307 -19.33 -9.04 8.29
C VAL A 307 -19.86 -7.70 7.77
N PHE A 308 -19.30 -7.21 6.68
CA PHE A 308 -19.60 -5.88 6.15
C PHE A 308 -20.60 -5.88 4.98
N GLY A 309 -20.96 -7.07 4.49
CA GLY A 309 -21.78 -7.21 3.29
C GLY A 309 -20.97 -6.96 1.99
N PRO A 310 -21.66 -6.75 0.84
CA PRO A 310 -21.05 -6.65 -0.48
C PRO A 310 -20.43 -5.27 -0.74
N VAL A 311 -19.55 -4.83 0.16
CA VAL A 311 -18.85 -3.52 0.06
C VAL A 311 -17.34 -3.65 -0.13
N LEU A 312 -16.80 -4.89 -0.16
CA LEU A 312 -15.38 -5.14 -0.31
C LEU A 312 -14.95 -5.08 -1.78
N HIS A 313 -13.94 -4.29 -2.06
CA HIS A 313 -13.25 -4.17 -3.34
C HIS A 313 -11.79 -4.52 -3.17
N ASN A 314 -11.20 -5.28 -4.10
CA ASN A 314 -9.78 -5.61 -4.08
C ASN A 314 -9.07 -4.97 -5.28
N LEU A 315 -8.01 -4.21 -5.00
CA LEU A 315 -7.18 -3.52 -6.00
C LEU A 315 -5.83 -4.19 -6.12
N TYR A 316 -5.44 -4.53 -7.33
CA TYR A 316 -4.09 -5.00 -7.64
C TYR A 316 -3.34 -3.98 -8.48
N GLY A 317 -2.09 -3.77 -8.13
CA GLY A 317 -1.19 -2.86 -8.82
C GLY A 317 0.20 -2.83 -8.19
N ALA A 318 1.15 -2.24 -8.90
CA ALA A 318 2.52 -2.05 -8.43
C ALA A 318 2.96 -0.60 -8.61
N SER A 319 4.01 -0.21 -7.90
CA SER A 319 4.55 1.15 -8.03
C SER A 319 4.99 1.45 -9.46
N GLU A 320 5.49 0.45 -10.18
CA GLU A 320 6.02 0.56 -11.55
C GLU A 320 4.90 0.64 -12.60
N THR A 321 3.78 -0.03 -12.35
CA THR A 321 2.67 -0.15 -13.32
C THR A 321 1.48 0.74 -13.00
N GLY A 322 1.38 1.22 -11.77
CA GLY A 322 0.15 1.82 -11.24
C GLY A 322 -0.92 0.75 -10.99
N LEU A 323 -2.19 1.15 -11.02
CA LEU A 323 -3.31 0.26 -10.82
C LEU A 323 -3.56 -0.61 -12.07
N ILE A 324 -3.62 -1.92 -11.87
CA ILE A 324 -3.72 -2.94 -12.93
C ILE A 324 -5.14 -3.46 -13.05
N SER A 325 -5.68 -4.03 -11.97
CA SER A 325 -6.99 -4.67 -11.96
C SER A 325 -7.79 -4.32 -10.71
N HIS A 326 -9.08 -4.63 -10.76
CA HIS A 326 -10.02 -4.37 -9.69
C HIS A 326 -11.05 -5.51 -9.63
N ALA A 327 -11.20 -6.11 -8.46
CA ALA A 327 -12.27 -7.03 -8.14
C ALA A 327 -13.41 -6.29 -7.43
N THR A 328 -14.62 -6.43 -7.97
CA THR A 328 -15.87 -5.93 -7.38
C THR A 328 -16.37 -6.86 -6.27
N PRO A 329 -17.27 -6.41 -5.38
CA PRO A 329 -17.89 -7.28 -4.38
C PRO A 329 -18.55 -8.52 -5.00
N ALA A 330 -19.21 -8.39 -6.15
CA ALA A 330 -19.83 -9.52 -6.85
C ALA A 330 -18.81 -10.55 -7.34
N GLN A 331 -17.67 -10.10 -7.86
CA GLN A 331 -16.57 -10.98 -8.26
C GLN A 331 -15.94 -11.68 -7.05
N LEU A 332 -15.75 -10.97 -5.93
CA LEU A 332 -15.21 -11.56 -4.70
C LEU A 332 -16.16 -12.55 -4.04
N LEU A 333 -17.47 -12.35 -4.16
CA LEU A 333 -18.46 -13.35 -3.71
C LEU A 333 -18.40 -14.63 -4.55
N ALA A 334 -18.18 -14.51 -5.86
CA ALA A 334 -18.07 -15.66 -6.76
C ALA A 334 -16.70 -16.36 -6.69
N ALA A 335 -15.62 -15.57 -6.51
CA ALA A 335 -14.23 -16.05 -6.49
C ALA A 335 -13.40 -15.21 -5.49
N PRO A 336 -13.39 -15.54 -4.20
CA PRO A 336 -12.76 -14.71 -3.15
C PRO A 336 -11.25 -14.45 -3.31
N GLY A 337 -10.54 -15.34 -4.04
CA GLY A 337 -9.11 -15.21 -4.35
C GLY A 337 -8.78 -14.29 -5.53
N THR A 338 -9.79 -13.79 -6.26
CA THR A 338 -9.56 -12.97 -7.46
C THR A 338 -9.05 -11.57 -7.13
N VAL A 339 -8.20 -11.03 -8.00
CA VAL A 339 -7.89 -9.59 -8.05
C VAL A 339 -8.69 -8.89 -9.16
N GLY A 340 -9.69 -9.57 -9.71
CA GLY A 340 -10.67 -9.05 -10.67
C GLY A 340 -10.14 -8.90 -12.09
N THR A 341 -10.78 -8.02 -12.85
CA THR A 341 -10.47 -7.78 -14.26
C THR A 341 -9.61 -6.53 -14.44
N ALA A 342 -8.83 -6.51 -15.51
CA ALA A 342 -8.01 -5.38 -15.90
C ALA A 342 -8.84 -4.08 -16.00
N LEU A 343 -8.25 -2.97 -15.60
CA LEU A 343 -8.87 -1.66 -15.75
C LEU A 343 -8.89 -1.22 -17.21
N PRO A 344 -9.88 -0.42 -17.64
CA PRO A 344 -9.90 0.19 -18.96
C PRO A 344 -8.58 0.90 -19.30
N GLY A 345 -7.98 0.53 -20.44
CA GLY A 345 -6.68 1.05 -20.88
C GLY A 345 -5.45 0.32 -20.31
N THR A 346 -5.68 -0.75 -19.54
CA THR A 346 -4.64 -1.68 -19.09
C THR A 346 -4.85 -3.04 -19.75
N ARG A 347 -3.79 -3.61 -20.29
CA ARG A 347 -3.78 -4.97 -20.86
C ARG A 347 -2.94 -5.86 -19.95
N VAL A 348 -3.52 -6.96 -19.51
CA VAL A 348 -2.86 -8.00 -18.70
C VAL A 348 -2.70 -9.23 -19.56
N GLU A 349 -1.50 -9.79 -19.56
CA GLU A 349 -1.18 -11.07 -20.20
C GLU A 349 -0.50 -11.97 -19.17
N VAL A 350 -0.84 -13.26 -19.23
CA VAL A 350 -0.11 -14.30 -18.51
C VAL A 350 0.76 -15.04 -19.50
N ARG A 351 2.04 -15.20 -19.21
CA ARG A 351 3.03 -15.79 -20.14
C ARG A 351 3.78 -16.96 -19.50
N VAL A 352 3.92 -18.05 -20.27
CA VAL A 352 4.67 -19.27 -19.90
C VAL A 352 5.72 -19.53 -20.98
N GLY A 353 7.00 -19.53 -20.61
CA GLY A 353 8.08 -19.74 -21.57
C GLY A 353 8.11 -18.75 -22.75
N GLY A 354 7.59 -17.52 -22.54
CA GLY A 354 7.51 -16.48 -23.60
C GLY A 354 6.23 -16.49 -24.44
N ARG A 355 5.44 -17.59 -24.47
CA ARG A 355 4.12 -17.65 -25.12
C ARG A 355 3.00 -17.15 -24.19
N LEU A 356 1.87 -16.82 -24.76
CA LEU A 356 0.65 -16.56 -23.98
C LEU A 356 0.19 -17.87 -23.32
N ALA A 357 -0.21 -17.78 -22.06
CA ALA A 357 -0.80 -18.89 -21.32
C ALA A 357 -2.21 -19.19 -21.86
N THR A 358 -2.61 -20.45 -21.77
CA THR A 358 -4.00 -20.86 -21.97
C THR A 358 -4.86 -20.47 -20.76
N VAL A 359 -6.19 -20.50 -20.92
CA VAL A 359 -7.11 -20.18 -19.82
C VAL A 359 -6.87 -21.15 -18.66
N GLY A 360 -6.69 -20.60 -17.46
CA GLY A 360 -6.41 -21.37 -16.24
C GLY A 360 -4.94 -21.79 -16.05
N GLU A 361 -4.07 -21.61 -17.05
CA GLU A 361 -2.65 -21.91 -16.95
C GLU A 361 -1.92 -20.82 -16.14
N VAL A 362 -1.13 -21.24 -15.16
CA VAL A 362 -0.35 -20.33 -14.30
C VAL A 362 0.94 -19.92 -15.01
N GLY A 363 1.22 -18.63 -15.06
CA GLY A 363 2.41 -18.07 -15.67
C GLY A 363 2.75 -16.68 -15.13
N ARG A 364 3.72 -16.03 -15.76
CA ARG A 364 4.18 -14.68 -15.37
C ARG A 364 3.16 -13.63 -15.80
N VAL A 365 2.77 -12.79 -14.86
CA VAL A 365 1.85 -11.68 -15.11
C VAL A 365 2.61 -10.51 -15.73
N THR A 366 2.26 -10.15 -16.96
CA THR A 366 2.82 -9.00 -17.67
C THR A 366 1.73 -7.98 -17.98
N VAL A 367 2.08 -6.69 -17.90
CA VAL A 367 1.11 -5.60 -17.96
C VAL A 367 1.58 -4.49 -18.90
N ARG A 368 0.67 -4.03 -19.75
CA ARG A 368 0.84 -2.81 -20.54
C ARG A 368 -0.28 -1.83 -20.20
N GLY A 369 0.08 -0.62 -19.74
CA GLY A 369 -0.90 0.38 -19.33
C GLY A 369 -0.36 1.80 -19.39
N ALA A 370 -1.25 2.77 -19.29
CA ALA A 370 -0.93 4.19 -19.44
C ALA A 370 -0.03 4.75 -18.31
N LEU A 371 0.02 4.08 -17.17
CA LEU A 371 0.84 4.45 -16.02
C LEU A 371 2.06 3.53 -15.85
N ALA A 372 2.20 2.47 -16.66
CA ALA A 372 3.34 1.58 -16.59
C ALA A 372 4.62 2.27 -17.08
N VAL A 373 5.71 2.02 -16.37
CA VAL A 373 7.05 2.36 -16.84
C VAL A 373 7.38 1.42 -17.99
N ALA A 374 7.97 1.92 -19.07
CA ALA A 374 8.38 1.08 -20.20
C ALA A 374 9.32 -0.03 -19.73
N GLY A 375 8.97 -1.28 -20.00
CA GLY A 375 9.72 -2.45 -19.55
C GLY A 375 10.39 -3.18 -20.71
N THR A 376 9.61 -3.67 -21.67
CA THR A 376 10.07 -4.47 -22.79
C THR A 376 9.85 -3.76 -24.14
N PRO A 377 10.48 -4.18 -25.24
CA PRO A 377 10.26 -3.60 -26.57
C PRO A 377 8.79 -3.60 -27.02
N ASP A 378 7.99 -4.57 -26.59
CA ASP A 378 6.54 -4.66 -26.85
C ASP A 378 5.70 -3.79 -25.88
N GLY A 379 6.33 -3.06 -24.96
CA GLY A 379 5.72 -2.16 -23.98
C GLY A 379 5.04 -2.86 -22.80
N PHE A 380 5.26 -4.18 -22.63
CA PHE A 380 4.81 -4.90 -21.45
C PHE A 380 5.85 -4.79 -20.32
N HIS A 381 5.38 -4.70 -19.12
CA HIS A 381 6.17 -4.74 -17.87
C HIS A 381 5.88 -6.05 -17.16
N ASP A 382 6.95 -6.80 -16.80
CA ASP A 382 6.84 -7.97 -15.95
C ASP A 382 6.66 -7.54 -14.51
N THR A 383 5.54 -7.93 -13.89
CA THR A 383 5.24 -7.54 -12.50
C THR A 383 6.08 -8.31 -11.48
N GLY A 384 6.69 -9.43 -11.88
CA GLY A 384 7.32 -10.42 -11.01
C GLY A 384 6.32 -11.28 -10.24
N ASP A 385 5.02 -11.09 -10.49
CA ASP A 385 3.97 -11.92 -9.91
C ASP A 385 3.60 -13.05 -10.88
N LEU A 386 3.14 -14.16 -10.31
CA LEU A 386 2.59 -15.30 -11.02
C LEU A 386 1.08 -15.34 -10.82
N GLY A 387 0.36 -15.73 -11.86
CA GLY A 387 -1.09 -15.78 -11.82
C GLY A 387 -1.67 -16.52 -13.00
N ARG A 388 -2.98 -16.63 -13.02
CA ARG A 388 -3.76 -17.18 -14.13
C ARG A 388 -4.95 -16.29 -14.46
N LEU A 389 -5.38 -16.34 -15.70
CA LEU A 389 -6.64 -15.75 -16.15
C LEU A 389 -7.68 -16.85 -16.29
N ASP A 390 -8.86 -16.62 -15.76
CA ASP A 390 -10.02 -17.50 -15.99
C ASP A 390 -10.70 -17.18 -17.34
N ALA A 391 -11.73 -17.96 -17.68
CA ALA A 391 -12.50 -17.79 -18.91
C ALA A 391 -13.23 -16.42 -19.00
N SER A 392 -13.47 -15.76 -17.87
CA SER A 392 -14.09 -14.44 -17.79
C SER A 392 -13.08 -13.29 -17.83
N GLY A 393 -11.78 -13.61 -17.89
CA GLY A 393 -10.68 -12.64 -17.86
C GLY A 393 -10.37 -12.09 -16.49
N GLN A 394 -10.84 -12.75 -15.41
CA GLN A 394 -10.44 -12.42 -14.06
C GLN A 394 -9.06 -12.98 -13.76
N LEU A 395 -8.24 -12.16 -13.10
CA LEU A 395 -6.88 -12.52 -12.69
C LEU A 395 -6.91 -13.07 -11.25
N GLU A 396 -6.27 -14.21 -11.06
CA GLU A 396 -5.94 -14.77 -9.75
C GLU A 396 -4.42 -14.81 -9.60
N LEU A 397 -3.92 -14.31 -8.47
CA LEU A 397 -2.49 -14.31 -8.17
C LEU A 397 -2.12 -15.54 -7.34
N HIS A 398 -0.98 -16.13 -7.66
CA HIS A 398 -0.44 -17.34 -7.01
C HIS A 398 0.83 -17.06 -6.20
N GLY A 399 1.33 -15.82 -6.17
CA GLY A 399 2.51 -15.39 -5.44
C GLY A 399 3.55 -14.73 -6.33
N ARG A 400 4.73 -14.49 -5.77
CA ARG A 400 5.86 -13.90 -6.51
C ARG A 400 6.79 -14.97 -7.05
N GLN A 401 7.34 -14.74 -8.23
CA GLN A 401 8.33 -15.64 -8.82
C GLN A 401 9.55 -15.80 -7.89
N ASP A 402 10.00 -14.73 -7.25
CA ASP A 402 11.17 -14.72 -6.36
C ASP A 402 10.93 -15.46 -5.03
N ASP A 403 9.67 -15.67 -4.65
CA ASP A 403 9.26 -16.35 -3.41
C ASP A 403 8.97 -17.85 -3.64
N LEU A 404 9.02 -18.32 -4.90
CA LEU A 404 8.78 -19.73 -5.26
C LEU A 404 9.81 -20.65 -4.61
N LEU A 405 9.34 -21.68 -3.92
CA LEU A 405 10.18 -22.72 -3.34
C LEU A 405 10.15 -23.98 -4.22
N ILE A 406 11.29 -24.64 -4.36
CA ILE A 406 11.40 -25.92 -5.08
C ILE A 406 11.64 -27.00 -4.06
N VAL A 407 10.60 -27.80 -3.80
CA VAL A 407 10.63 -28.88 -2.81
C VAL A 407 10.47 -30.22 -3.52
N GLY A 408 11.52 -31.03 -3.54
CA GLY A 408 11.48 -32.33 -4.23
C GLY A 408 11.19 -32.22 -5.74
N GLY A 409 11.64 -31.14 -6.39
CA GLY A 409 11.40 -30.87 -7.80
C GLY A 409 10.02 -30.27 -8.12
N GLU A 410 9.16 -30.06 -7.13
CA GLU A 410 7.87 -29.42 -7.31
C GLU A 410 7.91 -27.93 -6.93
N ASN A 411 7.21 -27.12 -7.69
CA ASN A 411 7.00 -25.70 -7.40
C ASN A 411 5.99 -25.55 -6.26
N VAL A 412 6.43 -24.97 -5.14
CA VAL A 412 5.61 -24.75 -3.94
C VAL A 412 5.48 -23.27 -3.69
N TRP A 413 4.25 -22.80 -3.62
CA TRP A 413 3.90 -21.40 -3.31
C TRP A 413 3.78 -21.26 -1.79
N PRO A 414 4.64 -20.47 -1.13
CA PRO A 414 4.55 -20.26 0.32
C PRO A 414 3.16 -19.82 0.76
N GLU A 415 2.53 -18.93 -0.01
CA GLU A 415 1.21 -18.38 0.30
C GLU A 415 0.11 -19.46 0.36
N ALA A 416 0.21 -20.49 -0.48
CA ALA A 416 -0.76 -21.59 -0.48
C ALA A 416 -0.64 -22.46 0.79
N ILE A 417 0.58 -22.68 1.25
CA ILE A 417 0.86 -23.40 2.50
C ILE A 417 0.50 -22.54 3.71
N GLU A 418 0.83 -21.24 3.66
CA GLU A 418 0.49 -20.26 4.71
C GLU A 418 -1.02 -20.18 4.93
N ALA A 419 -1.80 -20.16 3.85
CA ALA A 419 -3.26 -20.15 3.92
C ALA A 419 -3.81 -21.41 4.61
N GLN A 420 -3.25 -22.59 4.31
CA GLN A 420 -3.65 -23.85 4.93
C GLN A 420 -3.29 -23.89 6.42
N ILE A 421 -2.04 -23.54 6.77
CA ILE A 421 -1.58 -23.51 8.16
C ILE A 421 -2.32 -22.44 8.96
N GLY A 422 -2.55 -21.27 8.37
CA GLY A 422 -3.27 -20.15 8.99
C GLY A 422 -4.74 -20.45 9.32
N ALA A 423 -5.33 -21.46 8.66
CA ALA A 423 -6.68 -21.93 8.96
C ALA A 423 -6.74 -22.87 10.19
N LEU A 424 -5.61 -23.35 10.69
CA LEU A 424 -5.56 -24.24 11.85
C LEU A 424 -5.99 -23.52 13.14
N PRO A 425 -6.71 -24.21 14.04
CA PRO A 425 -7.11 -23.65 15.34
C PRO A 425 -5.89 -23.16 16.14
N GLY A 426 -5.99 -21.97 16.72
CA GLY A 426 -4.93 -21.38 17.54
C GLY A 426 -3.85 -20.64 16.76
N VAL A 427 -3.77 -20.78 15.44
CA VAL A 427 -2.86 -19.99 14.59
C VAL A 427 -3.47 -18.62 14.32
N GLN A 428 -2.72 -17.57 14.59
CA GLN A 428 -3.09 -16.19 14.30
C GLN A 428 -2.50 -15.70 12.98
N GLU A 429 -1.20 -15.91 12.78
CA GLU A 429 -0.49 -15.60 11.53
C GLU A 429 0.53 -16.71 11.23
N CYS A 430 0.79 -16.91 9.95
CA CYS A 430 1.77 -17.87 9.47
C CYS A 430 2.62 -17.26 8.36
N ALA A 431 3.91 -17.60 8.34
CA ALA A 431 4.80 -17.38 7.22
C ALA A 431 5.59 -18.65 6.94
N VAL A 432 5.81 -18.96 5.66
CA VAL A 432 6.56 -20.16 5.22
C VAL A 432 7.79 -19.74 4.43
N GLY A 433 8.88 -20.43 4.64
CA GLY A 433 10.14 -20.23 3.90
C GLY A 433 10.84 -21.55 3.63
N GLY A 434 11.85 -21.52 2.75
CA GLY A 434 12.67 -22.68 2.40
C GLY A 434 13.96 -22.75 3.22
N LEU A 435 14.37 -23.97 3.57
CA LEU A 435 15.69 -24.31 4.08
C LEU A 435 16.38 -25.23 3.09
N PRO A 436 17.70 -25.08 2.84
CA PRO A 436 18.45 -26.07 2.09
C PRO A 436 18.29 -27.48 2.70
N CYS A 437 17.97 -28.46 1.88
CA CYS A 437 17.74 -29.85 2.28
C CYS A 437 18.35 -30.78 1.25
N ALA A 438 19.18 -31.73 1.72
CA ALA A 438 19.87 -32.67 0.82
C ALA A 438 18.91 -33.61 0.10
N GLU A 439 17.78 -33.98 0.73
CA GLU A 439 16.80 -34.95 0.18
C GLU A 439 15.86 -34.28 -0.86
N TYR A 440 15.42 -33.03 -0.59
CA TYR A 440 14.40 -32.37 -1.41
C TYR A 440 14.89 -31.09 -2.09
N GLY A 441 16.18 -30.77 -2.05
CA GLY A 441 16.73 -29.49 -2.48
C GLY A 441 16.38 -28.38 -1.50
N GLN A 442 15.10 -28.22 -1.19
CA GLN A 442 14.58 -27.37 -0.12
C GLN A 442 13.56 -28.11 0.73
N ALA A 443 13.54 -27.84 2.03
CA ALA A 443 12.49 -28.24 2.96
C ALA A 443 11.81 -26.98 3.52
N LEU A 444 10.54 -27.10 3.90
CA LEU A 444 9.79 -25.97 4.43
C LEU A 444 10.14 -25.72 5.89
N GLN A 445 10.08 -24.47 6.30
CA GLN A 445 10.01 -24.01 7.68
C GLN A 445 8.85 -23.02 7.82
N ALA A 446 8.24 -22.94 9.00
CA ALA A 446 7.14 -22.05 9.24
C ALA A 446 7.37 -21.20 10.49
N TRP A 447 6.98 -19.92 10.42
CA TRP A 447 6.89 -18.98 11.54
C TRP A 447 5.43 -18.79 11.86
N LEU A 448 5.08 -19.02 13.11
CA LEU A 448 3.70 -18.97 13.58
C LEU A 448 3.57 -17.92 14.69
N VAL A 449 2.56 -17.09 14.57
CA VAL A 449 2.04 -16.28 15.65
C VAL A 449 0.81 -17.01 16.16
N LEU A 450 0.79 -17.38 17.45
CA LEU A 450 -0.34 -18.06 18.07
C LEU A 450 -1.24 -17.06 18.78
N ARG A 451 -2.53 -17.39 18.87
CA ARG A 451 -3.53 -16.55 19.60
C ARG A 451 -3.28 -16.54 21.10
N GLU A 452 -2.78 -17.65 21.62
CA GLU A 452 -2.48 -17.86 23.04
C GLU A 452 -1.03 -18.33 23.20
N PRO A 453 -0.41 -18.13 24.37
CA PRO A 453 0.92 -18.65 24.63
C PRO A 453 0.98 -20.16 24.40
N PRO A 454 2.03 -20.68 23.75
CA PRO A 454 2.15 -22.08 23.43
C PRO A 454 2.28 -22.95 24.69
N THR A 455 1.48 -24.01 24.76
CA THR A 455 1.64 -25.08 25.73
C THR A 455 2.16 -26.34 25.02
N PRO A 456 2.78 -27.31 25.72
CA PRO A 456 3.16 -28.59 25.10
C PRO A 456 2.00 -29.28 24.39
N ALA A 457 0.79 -29.22 24.96
CA ALA A 457 -0.42 -29.79 24.36
C ALA A 457 -0.81 -29.06 23.06
N THR A 458 -0.73 -27.73 23.03
CA THR A 458 -1.00 -26.91 21.84
C THR A 458 -0.04 -27.24 20.70
N LEU A 459 1.25 -27.41 21.00
CA LEU A 459 2.28 -27.74 20.01
C LEU A 459 2.07 -29.16 19.46
N ALA A 460 1.82 -30.16 20.33
CA ALA A 460 1.55 -31.53 19.90
C ALA A 460 0.31 -31.63 19.01
N ARG A 461 -0.76 -30.89 19.34
CA ARG A 461 -1.95 -30.81 18.50
C ARG A 461 -1.63 -30.20 17.15
N LEU A 462 -0.88 -29.10 17.10
CA LEU A 462 -0.50 -28.43 15.86
C LEU A 462 0.30 -29.35 14.96
N GLU A 463 1.21 -30.18 15.50
CA GLU A 463 1.95 -31.19 14.75
C GLU A 463 1.03 -32.26 14.15
N CYS A 464 0.07 -32.75 14.92
CA CYS A 464 -0.94 -33.68 14.43
C CYS A 464 -1.77 -33.06 13.30
N ASP A 465 -2.24 -31.82 13.48
CA ASP A 465 -3.04 -31.11 12.49
C ASP A 465 -2.24 -30.89 11.19
N LEU A 466 -0.97 -30.50 11.28
CA LEU A 466 -0.05 -30.39 10.13
C LEU A 466 0.20 -31.73 9.44
N ALA A 467 0.24 -32.82 10.21
CA ALA A 467 0.43 -34.15 9.66
C ALA A 467 -0.75 -34.65 8.86
N VAL A 468 -1.96 -34.20 9.21
CA VAL A 468 -3.18 -34.50 8.46
C VAL A 468 -3.33 -33.56 7.25
N LEU A 469 -3.02 -32.29 7.44
CA LEU A 469 -3.26 -31.23 6.45
C LEU A 469 -2.29 -31.29 5.26
N LEU A 470 -0.99 -31.60 5.50
CA LEU A 470 0.05 -31.49 4.50
C LEU A 470 0.71 -32.86 4.21
N PRO A 471 1.01 -33.17 2.93
CA PRO A 471 1.87 -34.29 2.57
C PRO A 471 3.23 -34.18 3.28
N ARG A 472 3.87 -35.32 3.60
CA ARG A 472 5.12 -35.36 4.36
C ARG A 472 6.19 -34.38 3.86
N ARG A 473 6.38 -34.28 2.53
CA ARG A 473 7.37 -33.39 1.90
C ARG A 473 7.08 -31.90 2.06
N LEU A 474 5.81 -31.52 2.28
CA LEU A 474 5.36 -30.13 2.46
C LEU A 474 5.17 -29.76 3.92
N ARG A 475 5.36 -30.70 4.85
CA ARG A 475 5.32 -30.38 6.28
C ARG A 475 6.55 -29.57 6.65
N PRO A 476 6.40 -28.46 7.38
CA PRO A 476 7.55 -27.72 7.87
C PRO A 476 8.44 -28.60 8.76
N VAL A 477 9.73 -28.68 8.45
CA VAL A 477 10.70 -29.42 9.26
C VAL A 477 11.10 -28.64 10.52
N ARG A 478 10.78 -27.34 10.56
CA ARG A 478 10.97 -26.46 11.73
C ARG A 478 9.79 -25.53 11.88
N LEU A 479 9.28 -25.46 13.12
CA LEU A 479 8.26 -24.50 13.53
C LEU A 479 8.90 -23.45 14.46
N HIS A 480 8.77 -22.19 14.11
CA HIS A 480 9.26 -21.05 14.90
C HIS A 480 8.05 -20.31 15.47
N ILE A 481 7.85 -20.36 16.78
CA ILE A 481 6.82 -19.57 17.43
C ILE A 481 7.39 -18.18 17.72
N VAL A 482 6.73 -17.16 17.17
CA VAL A 482 7.18 -15.76 17.24
C VAL A 482 6.04 -14.88 17.74
N GLY A 483 6.38 -13.76 18.38
CA GLY A 483 5.38 -12.81 18.87
C GLY A 483 4.73 -11.97 17.76
N ALA A 484 5.46 -11.77 16.64
CA ALA A 484 4.97 -11.07 15.45
C ALA A 484 5.80 -11.42 14.23
N LEU A 485 5.19 -11.39 13.04
CA LEU A 485 5.90 -11.52 11.78
C LEU A 485 6.44 -10.15 11.33
N PRO A 486 7.69 -10.08 10.78
CA PRO A 486 8.25 -8.83 10.27
C PRO A 486 7.48 -8.36 9.04
N ARG A 487 6.95 -7.14 9.10
CA ARG A 487 6.16 -6.53 8.03
C ARG A 487 6.63 -5.11 7.76
N ASN A 488 6.54 -4.70 6.51
CA ASN A 488 6.73 -3.28 6.17
C ASN A 488 5.50 -2.43 6.55
N ALA A 489 5.60 -1.12 6.33
CA ALA A 489 4.52 -0.17 6.65
C ALA A 489 3.19 -0.41 5.90
N LEU A 490 3.21 -1.18 4.80
CA LEU A 490 2.02 -1.65 4.08
C LEU A 490 1.52 -3.02 4.56
N GLY A 491 2.11 -3.55 5.64
CA GLY A 491 1.76 -4.88 6.15
C GLY A 491 2.27 -6.04 5.29
N LYS A 492 3.08 -5.78 4.27
CA LYS A 492 3.70 -6.83 3.45
C LYS A 492 4.78 -7.55 4.24
N LEU A 493 4.75 -8.88 4.24
CA LEU A 493 5.72 -9.73 4.90
C LEU A 493 7.14 -9.51 4.34
N LEU A 494 8.11 -9.32 5.23
CA LEU A 494 9.52 -9.13 4.91
C LEU A 494 10.26 -10.48 5.06
N ARG A 495 10.07 -11.38 4.08
CA ARG A 495 10.61 -12.76 4.11
C ARG A 495 12.12 -12.82 4.32
N ALA A 496 12.89 -11.90 3.75
CA ALA A 496 14.34 -11.83 3.96
C ALA A 496 14.73 -11.60 5.44
N GLN A 497 13.91 -10.87 6.20
CA GLN A 497 14.15 -10.62 7.62
C GLN A 497 13.82 -11.83 8.50
N LEU A 498 12.89 -12.70 8.10
CA LEU A 498 12.58 -13.93 8.82
C LEU A 498 13.84 -14.81 8.96
N ASN A 499 14.61 -14.95 7.88
CA ASN A 499 15.84 -15.72 7.89
C ASN A 499 17.00 -15.03 8.63
N ALA A 500 17.04 -13.69 8.65
CA ALA A 500 18.07 -12.90 9.34
C ALA A 500 17.88 -12.90 10.86
N GLN A 501 16.65 -12.85 11.36
CA GLN A 501 16.33 -12.89 12.79
C GLN A 501 16.78 -14.21 13.45
N LEU A 502 16.78 -15.31 12.71
CA LEU A 502 17.30 -16.61 13.18
C LEU A 502 18.81 -16.59 13.45
N LYS A 503 19.58 -15.76 12.75
CA LYS A 503 21.01 -15.61 12.98
C LYS A 503 21.33 -14.81 14.25
N GLN A 504 20.42 -13.94 14.68
CA GLN A 504 20.60 -13.07 15.85
C GLN A 504 19.93 -13.61 17.13
N SER A 505 18.84 -14.34 17.00
CA SER A 505 18.17 -14.98 18.13
C SER A 505 18.68 -16.42 18.31
N ARG A 506 19.64 -16.62 19.19
CA ARG A 506 19.77 -17.86 19.97
C ARG A 506 18.58 -17.97 20.93
N VAL A 507 17.37 -17.82 20.44
CA VAL A 507 16.15 -17.96 21.22
C VAL A 507 15.74 -19.42 21.15
N LYS A 508 15.67 -20.04 22.32
CA LYS A 508 15.03 -21.30 22.66
C LYS A 508 14.42 -22.00 21.45
N GLN A 509 15.25 -22.76 20.71
CA GLN A 509 14.77 -23.84 19.88
C GLN A 509 13.98 -24.76 20.81
N ALA A 510 12.67 -24.78 20.68
CA ALA A 510 11.92 -25.94 21.03
C ALA A 510 12.30 -26.98 19.96
N ASP A 511 13.38 -27.77 20.23
CA ASP A 511 13.62 -29.00 19.53
C ASP A 511 12.42 -29.87 19.82
N LEU A 512 11.57 -30.05 18.81
CA LEU A 512 10.41 -30.93 18.89
C LEU A 512 10.91 -32.34 19.18
N PRO A 513 10.48 -33.00 20.26
CA PRO A 513 10.82 -34.38 20.52
C PRO A 513 10.18 -35.24 19.43
N GLY A 514 10.95 -35.68 18.45
CA GLY A 514 10.48 -36.44 17.29
C GLY A 514 11.07 -35.99 15.96
N GLY A 515 11.92 -34.99 15.93
CA GLY A 515 12.69 -34.59 14.76
C GLY A 515 13.47 -35.83 14.24
N LEU A 516 13.02 -36.38 13.11
CA LEU A 516 13.68 -37.47 12.40
C LEU A 516 15.12 -37.04 12.14
N SER A 517 16.04 -37.43 13.04
CA SER A 517 17.44 -37.47 12.80
C SER A 517 17.68 -38.43 11.61
N ALA A 518 17.92 -37.88 10.44
CA ALA A 518 18.43 -38.62 9.31
C ALA A 518 19.91 -38.98 9.59
N ASN A 519 20.13 -39.86 10.55
CA ASN A 519 21.41 -40.60 10.69
C ASN A 519 21.19 -41.76 11.68
N SER A 520 20.73 -42.88 11.17
CA SER A 520 21.04 -44.17 11.73
C SER A 520 21.15 -45.17 10.58
N PRO A 521 22.38 -45.60 10.23
CA PRO A 521 22.54 -46.70 9.32
C PRO A 521 22.03 -47.96 10.03
N ALA A 522 21.04 -48.60 9.44
CA ALA A 522 20.60 -49.94 9.85
C ALA A 522 21.79 -50.85 9.89
N ARG A 523 22.23 -51.26 11.09
CA ARG A 523 23.10 -52.42 11.28
C ARG A 523 22.36 -53.65 10.76
N ARG A 524 22.77 -54.15 9.61
CA ARG A 524 22.47 -55.52 9.21
C ARG A 524 23.26 -56.41 10.16
N SER A 525 22.60 -57.09 11.07
CA SER A 525 23.13 -58.27 11.75
C SER A 525 22.99 -59.46 10.82
N SER A 526 24.12 -59.90 10.32
CA SER A 526 24.30 -61.25 9.80
C SER A 526 24.22 -62.23 10.94
N GLY A 527 23.43 -63.24 10.82
CA GLY A 527 23.28 -64.44 11.63
C GLY A 527 22.29 -65.34 10.96
#